data_8aa9f66f48ec715dd06175da03077d62
#
_entry.id   8aa9f66f48ec715dd06175da03077d62
#
_cell.length_a   1.000
_cell.length_b   1.000
_cell.length_c   1.000
_cell.angle_alpha   90.00
_cell.angle_beta   90.00
_cell.angle_gamma   90.00
#
_symmetry.space_group_name_H-M   'P 1'
#
loop_
_entity.id
_entity.type
_entity.pdbx_description
1 polymer ?
#
loop_
_entity_poly.entity_id
_entity_poly.type
_entity_poly.pdbx_seq_one_letter_code
_entity_poly.pdbx_strand_id
1 'polypeptide(L)'
;MGFDLYGMNPKINKEPEKYSVYNKYKDMDFKQKWEELDADEELQKQYWREHEDYEENNPGVYFRNNVWWWRPLWQFVCERLDDVLTDEDMERGNYNDGHEITADKAMQIGIDLTCMLEDGRIEAYNDRYKAELDAMPQVDCRVCNGNNHGNRKKRDCKACNQTGLVDDWAKSYP
;
A
#
# COMPACT_ATOMS: atom_id res chain seq x y z
N MET A 1 4.78 -4.33 6.21
CA MET A 1 5.66 -3.94 5.08
C MET A 1 4.92 -2.91 4.24
N GLY A 2 5.57 -1.77 3.93
CA GLY A 2 5.04 -0.76 3.03
C GLY A 2 5.54 -0.99 1.61
N PHE A 3 4.87 -0.40 0.64
CA PHE A 3 5.32 -0.24 -0.73
C PHE A 3 5.55 1.26 -0.95
N ASP A 4 6.73 1.63 -1.38
CA ASP A 4 7.17 3.02 -1.45
C ASP A 4 7.40 3.40 -2.91
N LEU A 5 6.76 4.48 -3.36
CA LEU A 5 6.89 5.05 -4.70
C LEU A 5 7.53 6.43 -4.62
N TYR A 6 8.47 6.70 -5.49
CA TYR A 6 9.17 7.98 -5.57
C TYR A 6 9.07 8.56 -6.97
N GLY A 7 8.70 9.83 -7.06
CA GLY A 7 8.79 10.56 -8.32
C GLY A 7 10.25 10.85 -8.67
N MET A 8 10.70 10.42 -9.84
CA MET A 8 12.08 10.64 -10.30
C MET A 8 12.36 12.11 -10.65
N ASN A 9 11.35 12.85 -11.09
CA ASN A 9 11.47 14.27 -11.42
C ASN A 9 10.17 15.01 -11.10
N PRO A 10 9.77 15.06 -9.82
CA PRO A 10 8.49 15.63 -9.43
C PRO A 10 8.48 17.14 -9.61
N LYS A 11 7.30 17.67 -9.94
CA LYS A 11 7.06 19.11 -9.90
C LYS A 11 6.91 19.54 -8.44
N ILE A 12 7.94 20.17 -7.91
CA ILE A 12 7.99 20.62 -6.51
C ILE A 12 7.46 22.06 -6.41
N ASN A 13 6.54 22.28 -5.49
CA ASN A 13 6.17 23.62 -5.07
C ASN A 13 7.30 24.21 -4.21
N LYS A 14 7.98 25.24 -4.73
CA LYS A 14 9.14 25.86 -4.11
C LYS A 14 8.72 27.01 -3.18
N GLU A 15 8.22 26.66 -2.00
CA GLU A 15 8.06 27.59 -0.89
C GLU A 15 8.97 27.20 0.28
N PRO A 16 10.31 27.33 0.15
CA PRO A 16 11.24 26.79 1.12
C PRO A 16 11.10 27.39 2.52
N GLU A 17 10.64 28.64 2.64
CA GLU A 17 10.45 29.32 3.93
C GLU A 17 9.30 28.72 4.73
N LYS A 18 8.27 28.20 4.06
CA LYS A 18 7.11 27.54 4.69
C LYS A 18 7.49 26.23 5.40
N TYR A 19 8.53 25.57 4.95
CA TYR A 19 8.98 24.25 5.41
C TYR A 19 10.37 24.30 6.05
N SER A 20 10.64 25.31 6.85
CA SER A 20 11.98 25.58 7.38
C SER A 20 12.50 24.44 8.28
N VAL A 21 11.64 23.90 9.14
CA VAL A 21 11.98 22.79 10.04
C VAL A 21 12.08 21.49 9.25
N TYR A 22 11.10 21.16 8.42
CA TYR A 22 11.16 19.96 7.56
C TYR A 22 12.43 19.96 6.70
N ASN A 23 12.73 21.06 6.00
CA ASN A 23 13.90 21.18 5.15
C ASN A 23 15.24 21.05 5.90
N LYS A 24 15.28 21.49 7.17
CA LYS A 24 16.47 21.29 8.00
C LYS A 24 16.74 19.82 8.29
N TYR A 25 15.69 19.02 8.51
CA TYR A 25 15.80 17.65 9.02
C TYR A 25 15.60 16.55 7.96
N LYS A 26 15.02 16.84 6.79
CA LYS A 26 14.66 15.81 5.78
C LYS A 26 15.86 14.98 5.32
N ASP A 27 17.01 15.61 5.12
CA ASP A 27 18.24 14.98 4.60
C ASP A 27 19.26 14.66 5.71
N MET A 28 18.90 14.89 6.99
CA MET A 28 19.77 14.62 8.13
C MET A 28 19.86 13.13 8.43
N ASP A 29 21.02 12.70 8.95
CA ASP A 29 21.17 11.33 9.45
C ASP A 29 20.06 10.96 10.43
N PHE A 30 19.52 9.74 10.27
CA PHE A 30 18.33 9.29 11.01
C PHE A 30 18.52 9.40 12.53
N LYS A 31 19.68 8.98 13.04
CA LYS A 31 19.94 8.98 14.49
C LYS A 31 20.02 10.41 15.04
N GLN A 32 20.81 11.26 14.37
CA GLN A 32 20.96 12.66 14.77
C GLN A 32 19.63 13.42 14.71
N LYS A 33 18.84 13.20 13.66
CA LYS A 33 17.51 13.80 13.50
C LYS A 33 16.62 13.50 14.69
N TRP A 34 16.53 12.21 15.07
CA TRP A 34 15.64 11.82 16.15
C TRP A 34 16.17 12.21 17.54
N GLU A 35 17.48 12.25 17.74
CA GLU A 35 18.07 12.81 18.97
C GLU A 35 17.70 14.28 19.18
N GLU A 36 17.67 15.10 18.10
CA GLU A 36 17.27 16.51 18.19
C GLU A 36 15.76 16.69 18.32
N LEU A 37 14.95 15.94 17.54
CA LEU A 37 13.49 16.07 17.56
C LEU A 37 12.85 15.52 18.85
N ASP A 38 13.34 14.42 19.39
CA ASP A 38 12.83 13.84 20.64
C ASP A 38 13.17 14.68 21.87
N ALA A 39 14.18 15.55 21.77
CA ALA A 39 14.55 16.48 22.84
C ALA A 39 13.61 17.70 22.95
N ASP A 40 12.83 17.99 21.90
CA ASP A 40 11.93 19.15 21.84
C ASP A 40 10.58 18.77 21.18
N GLU A 41 9.56 18.56 22.02
CA GLU A 41 8.22 18.13 21.59
C GLU A 41 7.54 19.13 20.63
N GLU A 42 7.75 20.45 20.81
CA GLU A 42 7.16 21.44 19.93
C GLU A 42 7.85 21.46 18.56
N LEU A 43 9.16 21.29 18.55
CA LEU A 43 9.94 21.14 17.32
C LEU A 43 9.53 19.88 16.55
N GLN A 44 9.32 18.77 17.25
CA GLN A 44 8.86 17.52 16.66
C GLN A 44 7.45 17.67 16.04
N LYS A 45 6.52 18.32 16.76
CA LYS A 45 5.18 18.62 16.24
C LYS A 45 5.22 19.53 15.02
N GLN A 46 6.11 20.52 15.03
CA GLN A 46 6.29 21.40 13.89
C GLN A 46 6.86 20.64 12.68
N TYR A 47 7.87 19.79 12.89
CA TYR A 47 8.44 18.93 11.86
C TYR A 47 7.37 18.09 11.16
N TRP A 48 6.52 17.40 11.93
CA TRP A 48 5.48 16.55 11.36
C TRP A 48 4.42 17.35 10.61
N ARG A 49 4.02 18.50 11.14
CA ARG A 49 3.05 19.38 10.48
C ARG A 49 3.58 19.92 9.15
N GLU A 50 4.84 20.34 9.12
CA GLU A 50 5.49 20.80 7.89
C GLU A 50 5.71 19.65 6.90
N HIS A 51 6.01 18.44 7.38
CA HIS A 51 6.15 17.23 6.56
C HIS A 51 4.84 16.85 5.86
N GLU A 52 3.74 16.77 6.62
CA GLU A 52 2.41 16.46 6.08
C GLU A 52 1.97 17.49 5.04
N ASP A 53 2.09 18.79 5.37
CA ASP A 53 1.75 19.86 4.44
C ASP A 53 2.66 19.88 3.19
N TYR A 54 3.93 19.50 3.33
CA TYR A 54 4.84 19.35 2.20
C TYR A 54 4.42 18.20 1.29
N GLU A 55 4.08 17.05 1.83
CA GLU A 55 3.61 15.90 1.03
C GLU A 55 2.29 16.20 0.32
N GLU A 56 1.32 16.83 1.00
CA GLU A 56 0.05 17.23 0.40
C GLU A 56 0.22 18.22 -0.76
N ASN A 57 1.14 19.17 -0.64
CA ASN A 57 1.41 20.16 -1.69
C ASN A 57 2.37 19.67 -2.77
N ASN A 58 3.00 18.51 -2.60
CA ASN A 58 3.94 17.91 -3.55
C ASN A 58 3.63 16.42 -3.80
N PRO A 59 2.42 16.07 -4.27
CA PRO A 59 1.94 14.68 -4.35
C PRO A 59 2.77 13.78 -5.28
N GLY A 60 3.64 14.36 -6.12
CA GLY A 60 4.50 13.60 -7.01
C GLY A 60 5.87 13.24 -6.41
N VAL A 61 6.17 13.63 -5.17
CA VAL A 61 7.49 13.36 -4.57
C VAL A 61 7.55 11.96 -3.99
N TYR A 62 6.58 11.62 -3.20
CA TYR A 62 6.53 10.34 -2.49
C TYR A 62 5.10 9.88 -2.28
N PHE A 63 4.88 8.58 -2.45
CA PHE A 63 3.63 7.91 -2.12
C PHE A 63 3.93 6.58 -1.46
N ARG A 64 3.27 6.31 -0.34
CA ARG A 64 3.38 5.04 0.37
C ARG A 64 2.04 4.33 0.43
N ASN A 65 2.08 3.05 0.16
CA ASN A 65 0.91 2.20 0.34
C ASN A 65 1.27 0.97 1.18
N ASN A 66 0.27 0.36 1.77
CA ASN A 66 0.40 -0.97 2.35
C ASN A 66 0.51 -2.00 1.22
N VAL A 67 1.41 -2.98 1.36
CA VAL A 67 1.62 -4.03 0.35
C VAL A 67 0.33 -4.81 0.04
N TRP A 68 -0.57 -4.95 0.99
CA TRP A 68 -1.85 -5.64 0.83
C TRP A 68 -2.85 -4.87 -0.03
N TRP A 69 -2.79 -3.55 -0.03
CA TRP A 69 -3.58 -2.68 -0.90
C TRP A 69 -2.88 -2.43 -2.24
N TRP A 70 -1.54 -2.37 -2.22
CA TRP A 70 -0.76 -2.18 -3.42
C TRP A 70 -0.91 -3.33 -4.42
N ARG A 71 -0.80 -4.58 -3.96
CA ARG A 71 -0.86 -5.74 -4.85
C ARG A 71 -2.15 -5.87 -5.64
N PRO A 72 -3.35 -5.77 -5.04
CA PRO A 72 -4.59 -5.77 -5.80
C PRO A 72 -4.69 -4.60 -6.78
N LEU A 73 -4.25 -3.40 -6.39
CA LEU A 73 -4.19 -2.24 -7.28
C LEU A 73 -3.25 -2.49 -8.45
N TRP A 74 -2.03 -2.97 -8.18
CA TRP A 74 -1.05 -3.26 -9.22
C TRP A 74 -1.51 -4.39 -10.16
N GLN A 75 -2.13 -5.42 -9.63
CA GLN A 75 -2.74 -6.46 -10.44
C GLN A 75 -3.81 -5.89 -11.38
N PHE A 76 -4.67 -5.01 -10.87
CA PHE A 76 -5.66 -4.31 -11.69
C PHE A 76 -4.99 -3.50 -12.81
N VAL A 77 -3.93 -2.76 -12.50
CA VAL A 77 -3.15 -1.99 -13.48
C VAL A 77 -2.58 -2.92 -14.56
N CYS A 78 -1.95 -4.03 -14.17
CA CYS A 78 -1.40 -5.02 -15.11
C CYS A 78 -2.46 -5.63 -16.01
N GLU A 79 -3.66 -5.95 -15.48
CA GLU A 79 -4.75 -6.54 -16.26
C GLU A 79 -5.40 -5.57 -17.25
N ARG A 80 -5.31 -4.27 -17.00
CA ARG A 80 -6.01 -3.24 -17.78
C ARG A 80 -5.12 -2.44 -18.70
N LEU A 81 -3.83 -2.44 -18.45
CA LEU A 81 -2.84 -1.62 -19.14
C LEU A 81 -1.64 -2.46 -19.59
N ASP A 82 -1.91 -3.69 -20.00
CA ASP A 82 -0.91 -4.63 -20.54
C ASP A 82 -0.29 -4.15 -21.86
N ASP A 83 -0.96 -3.26 -22.57
CA ASP A 83 -0.45 -2.58 -23.75
C ASP A 83 0.50 -1.40 -23.44
N VAL A 84 0.47 -0.87 -22.21
CA VAL A 84 1.33 0.22 -21.73
C VAL A 84 2.56 -0.33 -21.02
N LEU A 85 2.39 -1.40 -20.26
CA LEU A 85 3.42 -2.00 -19.43
C LEU A 85 4.19 -3.11 -20.17
N THR A 86 5.49 -3.23 -19.87
CA THR A 86 6.27 -4.41 -20.28
C THR A 86 6.08 -5.54 -19.27
N ASP A 87 6.42 -6.78 -19.67
CA ASP A 87 6.44 -7.94 -18.77
C ASP A 87 7.32 -7.66 -17.53
N GLU A 88 8.44 -6.95 -17.72
CA GLU A 88 9.34 -6.56 -16.63
C GLU A 88 8.67 -5.55 -15.68
N ASP A 89 7.98 -4.53 -16.20
CA ASP A 89 7.23 -3.58 -15.37
C ASP A 89 6.18 -4.31 -14.53
N MET A 90 5.42 -5.22 -15.16
CA MET A 90 4.35 -5.98 -14.49
C MET A 90 4.91 -6.88 -13.38
N GLU A 91 6.02 -7.56 -13.63
CA GLU A 91 6.67 -8.40 -12.62
C GLU A 91 7.25 -7.56 -11.48
N ARG A 92 8.08 -6.56 -11.83
CA ARG A 92 8.86 -5.77 -10.87
C ARG A 92 8.02 -4.82 -10.03
N GLY A 93 6.87 -4.37 -10.51
CA GLY A 93 5.93 -3.56 -9.74
C GLY A 93 5.33 -4.27 -8.51
N ASN A 94 5.57 -5.58 -8.35
CA ASN A 94 5.24 -6.32 -7.11
C ASN A 94 6.34 -6.24 -6.03
N TYR A 95 7.51 -5.68 -6.36
CA TYR A 95 8.68 -5.62 -5.48
C TYR A 95 9.05 -4.17 -5.18
N ASN A 96 9.56 -3.94 -3.98
CA ASN A 96 10.07 -2.62 -3.56
C ASN A 96 11.59 -2.61 -3.76
N ASP A 97 12.03 -2.73 -5.01
CA ASP A 97 13.42 -2.98 -5.40
C ASP A 97 14.05 -1.87 -6.24
N GLY A 98 13.34 -0.75 -6.38
CA GLY A 98 13.82 0.42 -7.12
C GLY A 98 13.61 0.34 -8.63
N HIS A 99 12.71 -0.54 -9.13
CA HIS A 99 12.32 -0.55 -10.53
C HIS A 99 11.69 0.78 -10.95
N GLU A 100 12.05 1.27 -12.13
CA GLU A 100 11.61 2.56 -12.65
C GLU A 100 10.58 2.40 -13.76
N ILE A 101 9.42 3.02 -13.58
CA ILE A 101 8.42 3.21 -14.64
C ILE A 101 8.71 4.55 -15.31
N THR A 102 8.83 4.57 -16.65
CA THR A 102 9.11 5.81 -17.38
C THR A 102 7.99 6.84 -17.20
N ALA A 103 8.34 8.13 -17.31
CA ALA A 103 7.37 9.22 -17.15
C ALA A 103 6.17 9.12 -18.11
N ASP A 104 6.40 8.70 -19.35
CA ASP A 104 5.34 8.55 -20.35
C ASP A 104 4.37 7.42 -19.96
N LYS A 105 4.89 6.26 -19.52
CA LYS A 105 4.06 5.17 -18.99
C LYS A 105 3.29 5.58 -17.75
N ALA A 106 3.96 6.21 -16.78
CA ALA A 106 3.34 6.68 -15.55
C ALA A 106 2.21 7.68 -15.83
N MET A 107 2.41 8.59 -16.79
CA MET A 107 1.40 9.54 -17.22
C MET A 107 0.21 8.82 -17.88
N GLN A 108 0.47 7.86 -18.78
CA GLN A 108 -0.60 7.10 -19.43
C GLN A 108 -1.40 6.28 -18.42
N ILE A 109 -0.72 5.59 -17.49
CA ILE A 109 -1.38 4.87 -16.38
C ILE A 109 -2.28 5.82 -15.58
N GLY A 110 -1.78 7.01 -15.24
CA GLY A 110 -2.54 8.00 -14.48
C GLY A 110 -3.79 8.48 -15.22
N ILE A 111 -3.69 8.74 -16.53
CA ILE A 111 -4.83 9.14 -17.37
C ILE A 111 -5.87 8.01 -17.43
N ASP A 112 -5.44 6.79 -17.73
CA ASP A 112 -6.34 5.65 -17.91
C ASP A 112 -7.04 5.27 -16.59
N LEU A 113 -6.32 5.28 -15.47
CA LEU A 113 -6.92 5.06 -14.15
C LEU A 113 -7.93 6.13 -13.78
N THR A 114 -7.65 7.40 -14.12
CA THR A 114 -8.60 8.49 -13.90
C THR A 114 -9.88 8.26 -14.70
N CYS A 115 -9.77 7.94 -15.97
CA CYS A 115 -10.93 7.62 -16.82
C CYS A 115 -11.70 6.39 -16.27
N MET A 116 -10.99 5.35 -15.83
CA MET A 116 -11.62 4.15 -15.26
C MET A 116 -12.30 4.40 -13.92
N LEU A 117 -11.82 5.36 -13.15
CA LEU A 117 -12.48 5.82 -11.93
C LEU A 117 -13.76 6.60 -12.24
N GLU A 118 -13.70 7.52 -13.20
CA GLU A 118 -14.83 8.36 -13.59
C GLU A 118 -15.97 7.58 -14.24
N ASP A 119 -15.67 6.54 -15.01
CA ASP A 119 -16.66 5.70 -15.69
C ASP A 119 -17.13 4.47 -14.87
N GLY A 120 -16.65 4.31 -13.64
CA GLY A 120 -17.06 3.26 -12.69
C GLY A 120 -16.42 1.87 -12.93
N ARG A 121 -15.44 1.74 -13.83
CA ARG A 121 -14.76 0.45 -14.08
C ARG A 121 -13.95 -0.04 -12.87
N ILE A 122 -13.35 0.87 -12.10
CA ILE A 122 -12.62 0.52 -10.86
C ILE A 122 -13.60 0.00 -9.82
N GLU A 123 -14.75 0.65 -9.65
CA GLU A 123 -15.79 0.21 -8.73
C GLU A 123 -16.34 -1.17 -9.08
N ALA A 124 -16.65 -1.39 -10.36
CA ALA A 124 -17.12 -2.68 -10.85
C ALA A 124 -16.08 -3.81 -10.67
N TYR A 125 -14.78 -3.51 -10.82
CA TYR A 125 -13.70 -4.45 -10.53
C TYR A 125 -13.66 -4.80 -9.04
N ASN A 126 -13.70 -3.80 -8.17
CA ASN A 126 -13.67 -3.98 -6.73
C ASN A 126 -14.86 -4.82 -6.23
N ASP A 127 -16.05 -4.58 -6.77
CA ASP A 127 -17.25 -5.35 -6.42
C ASP A 127 -17.13 -6.82 -6.86
N ARG A 128 -16.61 -7.07 -8.06
CA ARG A 128 -16.32 -8.42 -8.53
C ARG A 128 -15.28 -9.11 -7.65
N TYR A 129 -14.18 -8.42 -7.34
CA TYR A 129 -13.12 -8.94 -6.48
C TYR A 129 -13.64 -9.31 -5.09
N LYS A 130 -14.45 -8.45 -4.49
CA LYS A 130 -15.11 -8.74 -3.21
C LYS A 130 -16.03 -9.96 -3.30
N ALA A 131 -16.83 -10.07 -4.36
CA ALA A 131 -17.69 -11.22 -4.56
C ALA A 131 -16.90 -12.53 -4.72
N GLU A 132 -15.75 -12.50 -5.40
CA GLU A 132 -14.84 -13.64 -5.52
C GLU A 132 -14.25 -14.03 -4.14
N LEU A 133 -13.82 -13.06 -3.34
CA LEU A 133 -13.35 -13.31 -1.98
C LEU A 133 -14.45 -13.91 -1.08
N ASP A 134 -15.66 -13.39 -1.16
CA ASP A 134 -16.81 -13.87 -0.38
C ASP A 134 -17.20 -15.31 -0.77
N ALA A 135 -17.04 -15.65 -2.05
CA ALA A 135 -17.33 -16.99 -2.59
C ALA A 135 -16.23 -18.02 -2.24
N MET A 136 -15.05 -17.60 -1.78
CA MET A 136 -13.99 -18.53 -1.41
C MET A 136 -14.45 -19.47 -0.29
N PRO A 137 -14.17 -20.79 -0.41
CA PRO A 137 -14.50 -21.75 0.63
C PRO A 137 -13.69 -21.49 1.91
N GLN A 138 -14.25 -21.88 3.03
CA GLN A 138 -13.51 -21.93 4.27
C GLN A 138 -12.40 -22.99 4.19
N VAL A 139 -11.30 -22.73 4.86
CA VAL A 139 -10.13 -23.61 4.93
C VAL A 139 -9.97 -24.20 6.33
N ASP A 140 -9.23 -25.29 6.44
CA ASP A 140 -8.92 -25.92 7.72
C ASP A 140 -8.19 -24.93 8.66
N CYS A 141 -8.69 -24.85 9.89
CA CYS A 141 -8.08 -24.02 10.92
C CYS A 141 -6.66 -24.48 11.22
N ARG A 142 -5.67 -23.63 10.97
CA ARG A 142 -4.25 -23.92 11.19
C ARG A 142 -3.89 -24.22 12.65
N VAL A 143 -4.67 -23.74 13.62
CA VAL A 143 -4.44 -23.95 15.05
C VAL A 143 -4.82 -25.35 15.49
N CYS A 144 -5.92 -25.91 14.96
CA CYS A 144 -6.39 -27.24 15.27
C CYS A 144 -6.34 -28.23 14.10
N ASN A 145 -5.80 -27.80 12.94
CA ASN A 145 -5.65 -28.56 11.69
C ASN A 145 -6.98 -29.18 11.20
N GLY A 146 -8.08 -28.46 11.35
CA GLY A 146 -9.41 -28.89 10.92
C GLY A 146 -9.91 -30.18 11.60
N ASN A 147 -9.23 -30.65 12.62
CA ASN A 147 -9.31 -32.03 13.10
C ASN A 147 -10.66 -32.35 13.71
N ASN A 148 -11.50 -33.00 12.95
CA ASN A 148 -12.85 -33.43 13.32
C ASN A 148 -12.87 -34.66 14.25
N HIS A 149 -11.74 -35.35 14.46
CA HIS A 149 -11.69 -36.63 15.16
C HIS A 149 -11.36 -36.46 16.62
N GLY A 150 -12.35 -36.12 17.46
CA GLY A 150 -12.31 -36.29 18.90
C GLY A 150 -11.15 -35.64 19.67
N ASN A 151 -10.31 -34.91 18.99
CA ASN A 151 -9.12 -34.30 19.56
C ASN A 151 -9.51 -33.12 20.44
N ARG A 152 -9.09 -33.10 21.69
CA ARG A 152 -9.33 -32.01 22.64
C ARG A 152 -9.02 -30.62 22.06
N LYS A 153 -8.05 -30.56 21.16
CA LYS A 153 -7.62 -29.31 20.53
C LYS A 153 -8.72 -28.60 19.71
N LYS A 154 -9.64 -29.34 19.08
CA LYS A 154 -10.73 -28.72 18.32
C LYS A 154 -11.80 -28.14 19.25
N ARG A 155 -12.15 -28.85 20.33
CA ARG A 155 -13.19 -28.40 21.28
C ARG A 155 -12.83 -27.10 21.98
N ASP A 156 -11.53 -26.82 22.13
CA ASP A 156 -11.02 -25.65 22.86
C ASP A 156 -10.39 -24.61 21.91
N CYS A 157 -10.50 -24.80 20.59
CA CYS A 157 -9.90 -23.90 19.62
C CYS A 157 -10.71 -22.60 19.49
N LYS A 158 -10.20 -21.55 20.09
CA LYS A 158 -10.79 -20.19 20.00
C LYS A 158 -10.62 -19.56 18.63
N ALA A 159 -9.62 -19.97 17.84
CA ALA A 159 -9.34 -19.39 16.53
C ALA A 159 -10.45 -19.68 15.50
N CYS A 160 -11.09 -20.85 15.60
CA CYS A 160 -12.17 -21.25 14.70
C CYS A 160 -13.52 -21.42 15.42
N ASN A 161 -13.65 -20.97 16.66
CA ASN A 161 -14.84 -21.18 17.48
C ASN A 161 -15.33 -22.64 17.46
N GLN A 162 -14.39 -23.60 17.50
CA GLN A 162 -14.62 -25.04 17.53
C GLN A 162 -15.19 -25.65 16.24
N THR A 163 -15.31 -24.89 15.17
CA THR A 163 -15.80 -25.38 13.86
C THR A 163 -14.79 -26.23 13.13
N GLY A 164 -13.49 -25.99 13.35
CA GLY A 164 -12.37 -26.57 12.60
C GLY A 164 -12.07 -25.84 11.30
N LEU A 165 -12.92 -24.92 10.90
CA LEU A 165 -12.81 -24.13 9.67
C LEU A 165 -12.63 -22.66 10.00
N VAL A 166 -11.92 -21.95 9.17
CA VAL A 166 -11.74 -20.50 9.21
C VAL A 166 -11.84 -19.95 7.79
N ASP A 167 -12.14 -18.70 7.67
CA ASP A 167 -12.02 -18.04 6.38
C ASP A 167 -10.56 -18.06 5.91
N ASP A 168 -10.34 -18.15 4.60
CA ASP A 168 -9.01 -18.01 4.05
C ASP A 168 -8.43 -16.65 4.43
N TRP A 169 -7.13 -16.62 4.71
CA TRP A 169 -6.46 -15.37 5.08
C TRP A 169 -6.59 -14.29 3.99
N ALA A 170 -6.76 -14.68 2.72
CA ALA A 170 -7.01 -13.75 1.62
C ALA A 170 -8.26 -12.89 1.84
N LYS A 171 -9.30 -13.40 2.55
CA LYS A 171 -10.48 -12.61 2.91
C LYS A 171 -10.19 -11.50 3.94
N SER A 172 -9.15 -11.65 4.72
CA SER A 172 -8.75 -10.68 5.74
C SER A 172 -7.88 -9.55 5.20
N TYR A 173 -7.38 -9.72 3.99
CA TYR A 173 -6.47 -8.80 3.30
C TYR A 173 -6.91 -8.66 1.84
N PRO A 174 -8.06 -7.99 1.63
CA PRO A 174 -8.58 -7.75 0.29
C PRO A 174 -7.70 -6.84 -0.53
#